data_ab366b1c57bd33fd30160db907c93b5f
#
_entry.id   ab366b1c57bd33fd30160db907c93b5f
#
_cell.length_a   1.000
_cell.length_b   1.000
_cell.length_c   1.000
_cell.angle_alpha   90.00
_cell.angle_beta   90.00
_cell.angle_gamma   90.00
#
_symmetry.space_group_name_H-M   'P 1'
#
loop_
_entity.id
_entity.type
_entity.pdbx_description
1 polymer ?
#
loop_
_entity_poly.entity_id
_entity_poly.type
_entity_poly.pdbx_seq_one_letter_code
_entity_poly.pdbx_strand_id
1 'polypeptide(L)'
;MARYQADTELADRFDELFGQAQAAERELRAAQAARAPLAEQQELAKRLDTALTSVMRAGFAAQRVAIGPRGYDDRIYRRKAKAKPPVRRWSLEAQRLLTLRESHRLTGIARLPRTPAA
;
A
#
# COMPACT_ATOMS: atom_id res chain seq x y z
N MET A 1 9.17 20.64 6.99
CA MET A 1 9.97 19.43 7.26
C MET A 1 9.23 18.37 8.05
N ALA A 2 8.24 18.74 8.85
CA ALA A 2 7.45 17.75 9.61
C ALA A 2 6.76 16.72 8.71
N ARG A 3 6.20 17.14 7.58
CA ARG A 3 5.54 16.24 6.63
C ARG A 3 6.53 15.26 6.00
N TYR A 4 7.70 15.76 5.62
CA TYR A 4 8.74 14.91 5.05
C TYR A 4 9.22 13.86 6.05
N GLN A 5 9.41 14.26 7.29
CA GLN A 5 9.82 13.35 8.35
C GLN A 5 8.77 12.29 8.63
N ALA A 6 7.49 12.68 8.71
CA ALA A 6 6.39 11.73 8.91
C ALA A 6 6.31 10.74 7.74
N ASP A 7 6.48 11.21 6.50
CA ASP A 7 6.49 10.34 5.33
C ASP A 7 7.69 9.39 5.33
N THR A 8 8.86 9.85 5.79
CA THR A 8 10.05 9.00 5.91
C THR A 8 9.80 7.86 6.90
N GLU A 9 9.23 8.16 8.05
CA GLU A 9 8.90 7.16 9.06
C GLU A 9 7.89 6.14 8.54
N LEU A 10 6.87 6.59 7.83
CA LEU A 10 5.87 5.71 7.24
C LEU A 10 6.48 4.87 6.12
N ALA A 11 7.28 5.45 5.24
CA ALA A 11 7.96 4.73 4.16
C ALA A 11 8.88 3.64 4.69
N ASP A 12 9.55 3.88 5.80
CA ASP A 12 10.43 2.90 6.44
C ASP A 12 9.68 1.66 6.93
N ARG A 13 8.38 1.78 7.13
CA ARG A 13 7.52 0.68 7.55
C ARG A 13 6.91 -0.10 6.37
N PHE A 14 7.25 0.25 5.14
CA PHE A 14 6.58 -0.35 3.96
C PHE A 14 6.64 -1.87 3.97
N ASP A 15 7.83 -2.46 4.16
CA ASP A 15 7.98 -3.92 4.10
C ASP A 15 7.21 -4.62 5.22
N GLU A 16 7.21 -4.06 6.42
CA GLU A 16 6.40 -4.56 7.53
C GLU A 16 4.91 -4.53 7.20
N LEU A 17 4.44 -3.40 6.69
CA LEU A 17 3.03 -3.23 6.34
C LEU A 17 2.61 -4.11 5.17
N PHE A 18 3.51 -4.31 4.22
CA PHE A 18 3.28 -5.24 3.10
C PHE A 18 3.11 -6.68 3.63
N GLY A 19 3.98 -7.10 4.55
CA GLY A 19 3.89 -8.41 5.20
C GLY A 19 2.58 -8.59 5.97
N GLN A 20 2.12 -7.54 6.65
CA GLN A 20 0.83 -7.57 7.34
C GLN A 20 -0.34 -7.75 6.38
N ALA A 21 -0.30 -7.10 5.22
CA ALA A 21 -1.33 -7.26 4.20
C ALA A 21 -1.33 -8.68 3.62
N GLN A 22 -0.16 -9.25 3.38
CA GLN A 22 -0.04 -10.64 2.93
C GLN A 22 -0.63 -11.61 3.96
N ALA A 23 -0.35 -11.40 5.24
CA ALA A 23 -0.89 -12.24 6.32
C ALA A 23 -2.41 -12.13 6.39
N ALA A 24 -2.95 -10.92 6.28
CA ALA A 24 -4.39 -10.70 6.29
C ALA A 24 -5.08 -11.38 5.10
N GLU A 25 -4.47 -11.35 3.93
CA GLU A 25 -4.98 -12.05 2.75
C GLU A 25 -5.03 -13.56 2.99
N ARG A 26 -3.94 -14.13 3.53
CA ARG A 26 -3.89 -15.57 3.81
C ARG A 26 -4.96 -16.00 4.80
N GLU A 27 -5.18 -15.20 5.84
CA GLU A 27 -6.21 -15.50 6.85
C GLU A 27 -7.61 -15.49 6.24
N LEU A 28 -7.91 -14.50 5.41
CA LEU A 28 -9.21 -14.42 4.76
C LEU A 28 -9.42 -15.62 3.83
N ARG A 29 -8.43 -15.97 3.04
CA ARG A 29 -8.53 -17.11 2.13
C ARG A 29 -8.69 -18.43 2.87
N ALA A 30 -8.00 -18.61 3.98
CA ALA A 30 -8.14 -19.81 4.81
C ALA A 30 -9.56 -19.91 5.35
N ALA A 31 -10.13 -18.80 5.83
CA ALA A 31 -11.50 -18.77 6.32
C ALA A 31 -12.52 -19.07 5.22
N GLN A 32 -12.30 -18.53 4.03
CA GLN A 32 -13.17 -18.80 2.87
C GLN A 32 -13.11 -20.27 2.46
N ALA A 33 -11.92 -20.86 2.41
CA ALA A 33 -11.72 -22.26 2.07
C ALA A 33 -12.36 -23.19 3.11
N ALA A 34 -12.29 -22.83 4.37
CA ALA A 34 -12.88 -23.58 5.47
C ALA A 34 -14.40 -23.34 5.62
N ARG A 35 -14.97 -22.46 4.80
CA ARG A 35 -16.38 -22.04 4.90
C ARG A 35 -16.74 -21.55 6.30
N ALA A 36 -15.86 -20.73 6.88
CA ALA A 36 -16.08 -20.13 8.18
C ALA A 36 -17.38 -19.28 8.18
N PRO A 37 -17.96 -19.00 9.35
CA PRO A 37 -19.15 -18.16 9.42
C PRO A 37 -18.97 -16.84 8.71
N LEU A 38 -20.03 -16.34 8.08
CA LEU A 38 -19.99 -15.11 7.31
C LEU A 38 -19.45 -13.92 8.12
N ALA A 39 -19.87 -13.84 9.39
CA ALA A 39 -19.40 -12.76 10.27
C ALA A 39 -17.88 -12.78 10.45
N GLU A 40 -17.28 -13.97 10.58
CA GLU A 40 -15.83 -14.11 10.67
C GLU A 40 -15.15 -13.70 9.37
N GLN A 41 -15.67 -14.12 8.21
CA GLN A 41 -15.13 -13.73 6.91
C GLN A 41 -15.21 -12.22 6.70
N GLN A 42 -16.30 -11.59 7.12
CA GLN A 42 -16.47 -10.15 7.03
C GLN A 42 -15.44 -9.40 7.87
N GLU A 43 -15.17 -9.88 9.08
CA GLU A 43 -14.16 -9.27 9.96
C GLU A 43 -12.77 -9.39 9.36
N LEU A 44 -12.43 -10.54 8.80
CA LEU A 44 -11.14 -10.74 8.12
C LEU A 44 -11.03 -9.89 6.85
N ALA A 45 -12.12 -9.70 6.14
CA ALA A 45 -12.15 -8.81 4.97
C ALA A 45 -11.88 -7.35 5.37
N LYS A 46 -12.41 -6.90 6.51
CA LYS A 46 -12.13 -5.56 7.04
C LYS A 46 -10.66 -5.41 7.43
N ARG A 47 -10.07 -6.43 8.04
CA ARG A 47 -8.65 -6.42 8.39
C ARG A 47 -7.77 -6.30 7.16
N LEU A 48 -8.12 -7.01 6.09
CA LEU A 48 -7.40 -6.92 4.83
C LEU A 48 -7.53 -5.51 4.23
N ASP A 49 -8.72 -4.92 4.24
CA ASP A 49 -8.91 -3.55 3.76
C ASP A 49 -8.03 -2.55 4.53
N THR A 50 -8.01 -2.68 5.84
CA THR A 50 -7.18 -1.82 6.70
C THR A 50 -5.69 -1.99 6.38
N ALA A 51 -5.25 -3.23 6.22
CA ALA A 51 -3.85 -3.53 5.91
C ALA A 51 -3.45 -3.02 4.52
N LEU A 52 -4.31 -3.18 3.52
CA LEU A 52 -4.08 -2.66 2.17
C LEU A 52 -4.02 -1.13 2.17
N THR A 53 -4.88 -0.48 2.94
CA THR A 53 -4.87 0.98 3.07
C THR A 53 -3.55 1.45 3.68
N SER A 54 -3.09 0.78 4.72
CA SER A 54 -1.83 1.15 5.41
C SER A 54 -0.62 1.01 4.48
N VAL A 55 -0.49 -0.10 3.78
CA VAL A 55 0.65 -0.31 2.89
C VAL A 55 0.59 0.59 1.66
N MET A 56 -0.60 0.87 1.16
CA MET A 56 -0.79 1.83 0.06
C MET A 56 -0.31 3.22 0.49
N ARG A 57 -0.69 3.67 1.67
CA ARG A 57 -0.24 4.96 2.21
C ARG A 57 1.27 5.02 2.37
N ALA A 58 1.87 3.92 2.82
CA ALA A 58 3.32 3.84 2.92
C ALA A 58 3.99 3.92 1.54
N GLY A 59 3.40 3.32 0.52
CA GLY A 59 3.88 3.42 -0.86
C GLY A 59 3.84 4.85 -1.40
N PHE A 60 2.75 5.57 -1.17
CA PHE A 60 2.66 6.98 -1.55
C PHE A 60 3.62 7.86 -0.74
N ALA A 61 3.80 7.57 0.54
CA ALA A 61 4.80 8.26 1.35
C ALA A 61 6.21 8.04 0.80
N ALA A 62 6.54 6.82 0.42
CA ALA A 62 7.83 6.50 -0.18
C ALA A 62 8.03 7.24 -1.51
N GLN A 63 6.98 7.40 -2.30
CA GLN A 63 7.03 8.20 -3.51
C GLN A 63 7.41 9.65 -3.19
N ARG A 64 6.73 10.25 -2.20
CA ARG A 64 7.01 11.64 -1.80
C ARG A 64 8.42 11.80 -1.24
N VAL A 65 8.90 10.83 -0.47
CA VAL A 65 10.26 10.83 0.06
C VAL A 65 11.28 10.72 -1.08
N ALA A 66 11.02 9.88 -2.07
CA ALA A 66 11.89 9.74 -3.24
C ALA A 66 11.99 11.02 -4.07
N ILE A 67 10.88 11.79 -4.16
CA ILE A 67 10.89 13.12 -4.77
C ILE A 67 11.78 14.07 -3.97
N GLY A 68 11.71 13.99 -2.64
CA GLY A 68 12.50 14.80 -1.73
C GLY A 68 11.74 15.97 -1.11
N PRO A 69 12.36 16.66 -0.14
CA PRO A 69 11.69 17.74 0.61
C PRO A 69 11.17 18.89 -0.26
N ARG A 70 11.88 19.21 -1.33
CA ARG A 70 11.47 20.29 -2.23
C ARG A 70 10.11 20.04 -2.89
N GLY A 71 9.76 18.77 -3.12
CA GLY A 71 8.50 18.41 -3.75
C GLY A 71 7.26 18.78 -2.94
N TYR A 72 7.41 18.99 -1.64
CA TYR A 72 6.28 19.40 -0.78
C TYR A 72 5.85 20.84 -1.01
N ASP A 73 6.78 21.69 -1.45
CA ASP A 73 6.54 23.12 -1.59
C ASP A 73 6.58 23.59 -3.04
N ASP A 74 7.10 22.77 -3.95
CA ASP A 74 7.32 23.14 -5.35
C ASP A 74 6.60 22.15 -6.26
N ARG A 75 5.46 22.58 -6.78
CA ARG A 75 4.59 21.76 -7.63
C ARG A 75 5.25 21.38 -8.95
N ILE A 76 6.00 22.30 -9.54
CA ILE A 76 6.69 22.07 -10.83
C ILE A 76 7.81 21.06 -10.63
N TYR A 77 8.59 21.24 -9.56
CA TYR A 77 9.66 20.31 -9.21
C TYR A 77 9.10 18.91 -9.00
N ARG A 78 8.01 18.78 -8.24
CA ARG A 78 7.36 17.49 -7.97
C ARG A 78 6.92 16.80 -9.26
N ARG A 79 6.32 17.55 -10.20
CA ARG A 79 5.88 17.00 -11.48
C ARG A 79 7.05 16.46 -12.29
N LYS A 80 8.15 17.22 -12.39
CA LYS A 80 9.34 16.81 -13.13
C LYS A 80 10.04 15.62 -12.48
N ALA A 81 10.06 15.56 -11.16
CA ALA A 81 10.71 14.48 -10.43
C ALA A 81 10.05 13.12 -10.65
N LYS A 82 8.77 13.08 -11.03
CA LYS A 82 8.05 11.83 -11.29
C LYS A 82 8.64 11.02 -12.43
N ALA A 83 9.41 11.61 -13.32
CA ALA A 83 10.11 10.92 -14.38
C ALA A 83 11.36 10.16 -13.91
N LYS A 84 11.87 10.49 -12.73
CA LYS A 84 13.07 9.83 -12.18
C LYS A 84 12.78 8.38 -11.82
N PRO A 85 13.70 7.42 -12.13
CA PRO A 85 13.43 5.99 -11.92
C PRO A 85 12.98 5.61 -10.50
N PRO A 86 13.62 6.07 -9.41
CA PRO A 86 13.13 5.71 -8.06
C PRO A 86 11.71 6.19 -7.77
N VAL A 87 11.38 7.41 -8.19
CA VAL A 87 10.03 7.97 -8.01
C VAL A 87 9.03 7.19 -8.83
N ARG A 88 9.38 6.86 -10.06
CA ARG A 88 8.51 6.10 -10.97
C ARG A 88 8.20 4.71 -10.40
N ARG A 89 9.20 4.02 -9.85
CA ARG A 89 8.99 2.70 -9.24
C ARG A 89 8.01 2.78 -8.08
N TRP A 90 8.16 3.75 -7.19
CA TRP A 90 7.23 3.94 -6.09
C TRP A 90 5.84 4.36 -6.53
N SER A 91 5.75 5.17 -7.60
CA SER A 91 4.45 5.53 -8.18
C SER A 91 3.70 4.31 -8.67
N LEU A 92 4.39 3.41 -9.39
CA LEU A 92 3.80 2.18 -9.90
C LEU A 92 3.39 1.25 -8.75
N GLU A 93 4.24 1.10 -7.75
CA GLU A 93 3.93 0.26 -6.58
C GLU A 93 2.70 0.78 -5.82
N ALA A 94 2.66 2.08 -5.54
CA ALA A 94 1.54 2.68 -4.82
C ALA A 94 0.23 2.56 -5.62
N GLN A 95 0.28 2.76 -6.93
CA GLN A 95 -0.89 2.60 -7.79
C GLN A 95 -1.36 1.15 -7.85
N ARG A 96 -0.44 0.21 -7.87
CA ARG A 96 -0.79 -1.21 -7.83
C ARG A 96 -1.54 -1.56 -6.53
N LEU A 97 -1.05 -1.06 -5.40
CA LEU A 97 -1.69 -1.30 -4.10
C LEU A 97 -3.05 -0.63 -4.01
N LEU A 98 -3.19 0.57 -4.57
CA LEU A 98 -4.49 1.24 -4.66
C LEU A 98 -5.47 0.39 -5.47
N THR A 99 -5.05 -0.14 -6.60
CA THR A 99 -5.87 -1.00 -7.45
C THR A 99 -6.26 -2.28 -6.71
N LEU A 100 -5.35 -2.89 -5.97
CA LEU A 100 -5.65 -4.07 -5.15
C LEU A 100 -6.70 -3.78 -4.10
N ARG A 101 -6.60 -2.65 -3.42
CA ARG A 101 -7.59 -2.24 -2.42
C ARG A 101 -8.97 -2.04 -3.06
N GLU A 102 -9.03 -1.35 -4.19
CA GLU A 102 -10.28 -1.13 -4.89
C GLU A 102 -10.88 -2.44 -5.39
N SER A 103 -10.06 -3.35 -5.92
CA SER A 103 -10.49 -4.68 -6.33
C SER A 103 -11.09 -5.46 -5.16
N HIS A 104 -10.43 -5.42 -4.01
CA HIS A 104 -10.93 -6.06 -2.79
C HIS A 104 -12.29 -5.50 -2.37
N ARG A 105 -12.45 -4.18 -2.41
CA ARG A 105 -13.71 -3.53 -2.05
C ARG A 105 -14.86 -3.85 -3.01
N LEU A 106 -14.56 -4.00 -4.31
CA LEU A 106 -15.57 -4.25 -5.32
C LEU A 106 -15.93 -5.73 -5.45
N THR A 107 -14.95 -6.62 -5.36
CA THR A 107 -15.14 -8.03 -5.71
C THR A 107 -14.80 -8.99 -4.56
N GLY A 108 -14.17 -8.52 -3.51
CA GLY A 108 -13.65 -9.36 -2.44
C GLY A 108 -12.41 -10.16 -2.83
N ILE A 109 -11.84 -9.88 -4.00
CA ILE A 109 -10.66 -10.59 -4.51
C ILE A 109 -9.49 -9.61 -4.60
N ALA A 110 -8.45 -9.88 -3.80
CA ALA A 110 -7.18 -9.17 -3.90
C ALA A 110 -6.06 -10.19 -3.73
N ARG A 111 -5.20 -10.30 -4.72
CA ARG A 111 -4.08 -11.24 -4.69
C ARG A 111 -2.79 -10.45 -4.61
N LEU A 112 -2.17 -10.48 -3.44
CA LEU A 112 -0.90 -9.81 -3.24
C LEU A 112 0.23 -10.68 -3.81
N PRO A 113 1.23 -10.06 -4.46
CA PRO A 113 2.43 -10.79 -4.87
C PRO A 113 3.22 -11.22 -3.64
N ARG A 114 4.15 -12.15 -3.84
CA ARG A 114 5.01 -12.64 -2.75
C ARG A 114 5.97 -11.58 -2.27
N THR A 115 6.41 -10.70 -3.17
CA THR A 115 7.36 -9.63 -2.87
C THR A 115 6.87 -8.32 -3.45
N PRO A 116 7.25 -7.18 -2.84
CA PRO A 116 7.00 -5.87 -3.45
C PRO A 116 7.68 -5.76 -4.80
N ALA A 117 7.12 -4.93 -5.70
CA ALA A 117 7.66 -4.70 -7.03
C ALA A 117 8.77 -3.65 -7.04
N ALA A 118 9.64 -3.68 -6.08
CA ALA A 118 10.66 -2.64 -5.91
C ALA A 118 11.89 -2.82 -6.81
#